data_8e7318bdfddf123966207b1fc8819f8b
#
_entry.id   8e7318bdfddf123966207b1fc8819f8b
#
_cell.length_a   1.000
_cell.length_b   1.000
_cell.length_c   1.000
_cell.angle_alpha   90.00
_cell.angle_beta   90.00
_cell.angle_gamma   90.00
#
_symmetry.space_group_name_H-M   'P 1'
#
loop_
_entity.id
_entity.type
_entity.pdbx_description
1 polymer ?
#
loop_
_entity_poly.entity_id
_entity_poly.type
_entity_poly.pdbx_seq_one_letter_code
_entity_poly.pdbx_strand_id
1 'polypeptide(L)'
;MILLGIDTATEMTSLGLCRYGEPPFLVSFPGPKNQLESIGEVVQRLLENSEYHRSQINGVAVDVGPGLFTGLRVGVSFAKSLAGALGIPIVPVSSLDILAFSQRNCPKTVVATVDARRGEVFYAMYRKVPGGGIARISDIVVGSPEDVAAEIESLAESVLLVGHGAHKYKEVFSTVSQVHFAGSAVSYPLMPMLFEIAFPMAFSEEFVPPESVDVVYIRDADARVNFDVRQALRKDG
;
A
#
# COMPACT_ATOMS: atom_id res chain seq x y z
N MET A 1 14.37 5.13 17.69
CA MET A 1 12.99 4.72 17.36
C MET A 1 13.04 3.44 16.57
N ILE A 2 12.22 2.43 16.92
CA ILE A 2 12.08 1.17 16.21
C ILE A 2 10.62 1.06 15.76
N LEU A 3 10.39 0.79 14.48
CA LEU A 3 9.06 0.56 13.91
C LEU A 3 8.93 -0.90 13.45
N LEU A 4 7.74 -1.47 13.65
CA LEU A 4 7.30 -2.67 12.96
C LEU A 4 6.52 -2.26 11.71
N GLY A 5 6.93 -2.74 10.54
CA GLY A 5 6.25 -2.50 9.25
C GLY A 5 5.37 -3.69 8.87
N ILE A 6 4.16 -3.40 8.37
CA ILE A 6 3.18 -4.41 7.92
C ILE A 6 2.58 -3.96 6.59
N ASP A 7 2.72 -4.79 5.56
CA ASP A 7 2.05 -4.63 4.27
C ASP A 7 1.42 -5.97 3.86
N THR A 8 0.13 -5.92 3.63
CA THR A 8 -0.70 -7.04 3.15
C THR A 8 -1.69 -6.59 2.09
N ALA A 9 -1.46 -5.40 1.53
CA ALA A 9 -2.38 -4.73 0.62
C ALA A 9 -2.47 -5.38 -0.77
N THR A 10 -1.49 -6.20 -1.12
CA THR A 10 -1.37 -6.81 -2.46
C THR A 10 -1.30 -8.34 -2.39
N GLU A 11 -0.91 -8.98 -3.50
CA GLU A 11 -0.62 -10.43 -3.53
C GLU A 11 0.70 -10.78 -2.81
N MET A 12 1.47 -9.76 -2.43
CA MET A 12 2.65 -9.93 -1.57
C MET A 12 2.30 -9.54 -0.14
N THR A 13 2.82 -10.30 0.81
CA THR A 13 2.87 -9.94 2.23
C THR A 13 4.28 -9.57 2.58
N SER A 14 4.47 -8.40 3.17
CA SER A 14 5.78 -7.93 3.62
C SER A 14 5.72 -7.48 5.07
N LEU A 15 6.67 -7.92 5.86
CA LEU A 15 6.82 -7.58 7.27
C LEU A 15 8.25 -7.16 7.54
N GLY A 16 8.46 -6.21 8.44
CA GLY A 16 9.80 -5.77 8.77
C GLY A 16 9.92 -5.13 10.14
N LEU A 17 11.13 -5.15 10.69
CA LEU A 17 11.55 -4.39 11.86
C LEU A 17 12.69 -3.47 11.44
N CYS A 18 12.60 -2.19 11.79
CA CYS A 18 13.61 -1.21 11.44
C CYS A 18 13.87 -0.25 12.60
N ARG A 19 15.14 -0.09 12.96
CA ARG A 19 15.59 1.04 13.77
C ARG A 19 15.97 2.19 12.82
N TYR A 20 15.55 3.40 13.17
CA TYR A 20 15.91 4.58 12.39
C TYR A 20 17.40 4.68 12.14
N GLY A 21 17.79 4.84 10.88
CA GLY A 21 19.20 4.91 10.45
C GLY A 21 19.90 3.57 10.27
N GLU A 22 19.21 2.45 10.48
CA GLU A 22 19.75 1.09 10.30
C GLU A 22 19.04 0.35 9.16
N PRO A 23 19.70 -0.65 8.53
CA PRO A 23 19.03 -1.52 7.57
C PRO A 23 17.90 -2.33 8.24
N PRO A 24 16.74 -2.49 7.57
CA PRO A 24 15.63 -3.24 8.14
C PRO A 24 15.86 -4.75 8.11
N PHE A 25 15.43 -5.44 9.16
CA PHE A 25 15.11 -6.87 9.08
C PHE A 25 13.76 -7.01 8.40
N LEU A 26 13.69 -7.70 7.28
CA LEU A 26 12.43 -7.82 6.53
C LEU A 26 12.26 -9.20 5.91
N VAL A 27 11.01 -9.57 5.69
CA VAL A 27 10.62 -10.75 4.94
C VAL A 27 9.45 -10.39 4.03
N SER A 28 9.51 -10.88 2.78
CA SER A 28 8.43 -10.72 1.81
C SER A 28 8.17 -12.07 1.14
N PHE A 29 6.90 -12.40 1.00
CA PHE A 29 6.48 -13.66 0.40
C PHE A 29 5.10 -13.49 -0.26
N PRO A 30 4.73 -14.34 -1.23
CA PRO A 30 3.38 -14.36 -1.77
C PRO A 30 2.36 -14.58 -0.65
N GLY A 31 1.35 -13.73 -0.59
CA GLY A 31 0.31 -13.77 0.45
C GLY A 31 -0.40 -15.14 0.44
N PRO A 32 -0.38 -15.88 1.55
CA PRO A 32 -1.01 -17.17 1.64
C PRO A 32 -2.53 -17.07 1.78
N LYS A 33 -3.21 -18.18 1.49
CA LYS A 33 -4.65 -18.30 1.74
C LYS A 33 -5.02 -18.14 3.24
N ASN A 34 -4.05 -18.28 4.16
CA ASN A 34 -4.18 -18.19 5.62
C ASN A 34 -3.25 -17.11 6.21
N GLN A 35 -3.37 -15.86 5.78
CA GLN A 35 -2.47 -14.76 6.16
C GLN A 35 -2.43 -14.47 7.68
N LEU A 36 -3.56 -14.57 8.39
CA LEU A 36 -3.65 -14.20 9.81
C LEU A 36 -2.74 -15.06 10.72
N GLU A 37 -2.70 -16.37 10.49
CA GLU A 37 -1.88 -17.28 11.30
C GLU A 37 -0.38 -17.07 11.05
N SER A 38 -0.02 -16.67 9.83
CA SER A 38 1.38 -16.49 9.45
C SER A 38 2.00 -15.16 9.90
N ILE A 39 1.22 -14.06 10.02
CA ILE A 39 1.76 -12.74 10.40
C ILE A 39 2.37 -12.78 11.81
N GLY A 40 1.66 -13.34 12.79
CA GLY A 40 2.14 -13.43 14.17
C GLY A 40 3.43 -14.24 14.30
N GLU A 41 3.51 -15.40 13.63
CA GLU A 41 4.71 -16.23 13.58
C GLU A 41 5.89 -15.51 12.91
N VAL A 42 5.63 -14.80 11.82
CA VAL A 42 6.69 -14.06 11.11
C VAL A 42 7.19 -12.89 11.96
N VAL A 43 6.32 -12.15 12.63
CA VAL A 43 6.74 -11.09 13.57
C VAL A 43 7.58 -11.66 14.70
N GLN A 44 7.18 -12.81 15.25
CA GLN A 44 7.98 -13.47 16.28
C GLN A 44 9.37 -13.86 15.75
N ARG A 45 9.46 -14.45 14.56
CA ARG A 45 10.75 -14.81 13.92
C ARG A 45 11.60 -13.57 13.61
N LEU A 46 11.00 -12.46 13.19
CA LEU A 46 11.74 -11.21 13.00
C LEU A 46 12.37 -10.72 14.31
N LEU A 47 11.64 -10.80 15.42
CA LEU A 47 12.15 -10.47 16.74
C LEU A 47 13.26 -11.43 17.19
N GLU A 48 13.08 -12.73 17.02
CA GLU A 48 14.07 -13.76 17.37
C GLU A 48 15.38 -13.62 16.59
N ASN A 49 15.31 -13.18 15.32
CA ASN A 49 16.49 -13.00 14.46
C ASN A 49 17.08 -11.58 14.51
N SER A 50 16.43 -10.66 15.21
CA SER A 50 16.92 -9.32 15.48
C SER A 50 17.45 -9.24 16.90
N GLU A 51 18.19 -8.17 17.19
CA GLU A 51 18.61 -7.85 18.58
C GLU A 51 17.52 -7.10 19.36
N TYR A 52 16.27 -7.00 18.78
CA TYR A 52 15.20 -6.19 19.36
C TYR A 52 14.19 -7.02 20.15
N HIS A 53 13.79 -6.51 21.30
CA HIS A 53 12.66 -7.02 22.06
C HIS A 53 11.38 -6.29 21.69
N ARG A 54 10.23 -6.99 21.78
CA ARG A 54 8.91 -6.40 21.51
C ARG A 54 8.62 -5.11 22.30
N SER A 55 9.17 -5.00 23.52
CA SER A 55 9.02 -3.80 24.37
C SER A 55 9.80 -2.58 23.85
N GLN A 56 10.67 -2.75 22.86
CA GLN A 56 11.45 -1.67 22.26
C GLN A 56 10.79 -1.12 21.00
N ILE A 57 9.71 -1.77 20.53
CA ILE A 57 8.92 -1.26 19.38
C ILE A 57 8.19 0.00 19.83
N ASN A 58 8.38 1.09 19.09
CA ASN A 58 7.83 2.40 19.41
C ASN A 58 6.56 2.73 18.59
N GLY A 59 6.29 2.00 17.52
CA GLY A 59 5.12 2.19 16.68
C GLY A 59 5.00 1.10 15.62
N VAL A 60 3.82 1.02 15.01
CA VAL A 60 3.56 0.13 13.88
C VAL A 60 3.29 0.98 12.64
N ALA A 61 4.11 0.83 11.60
CA ALA A 61 3.82 1.38 10.28
C ALA A 61 3.01 0.34 9.48
N VAL A 62 1.83 0.72 9.00
CA VAL A 62 0.95 -0.22 8.29
C VAL A 62 0.47 0.35 6.97
N ASP A 63 0.54 -0.47 5.92
CA ASP A 63 -0.10 -0.18 4.64
C ASP A 63 -1.63 -0.29 4.81
N VAL A 64 -2.32 0.85 4.65
CA VAL A 64 -3.78 0.96 4.76
C VAL A 64 -4.49 0.90 3.42
N GLY A 65 -3.77 0.69 2.33
CA GLY A 65 -4.32 0.59 0.98
C GLY A 65 -4.17 1.87 0.14
N PRO A 66 -4.84 1.88 -1.01
CA PRO A 66 -5.82 0.91 -1.50
C PRO A 66 -5.18 -0.41 -1.98
N GLY A 67 -5.98 -1.49 -1.96
CA GLY A 67 -5.51 -2.81 -2.35
C GLY A 67 -6.55 -3.92 -2.17
N LEU A 68 -6.06 -5.15 -1.97
CA LEU A 68 -6.90 -6.32 -1.77
C LEU A 68 -7.60 -6.25 -0.42
N PHE A 69 -8.93 -6.17 -0.44
CA PHE A 69 -9.80 -6.00 0.72
C PHE A 69 -9.50 -6.96 1.88
N THR A 70 -9.37 -8.25 1.59
CA THR A 70 -9.11 -9.26 2.64
C THR A 70 -7.72 -9.07 3.25
N GLY A 71 -6.70 -8.84 2.42
CA GLY A 71 -5.33 -8.61 2.89
C GLY A 71 -5.24 -7.37 3.78
N LEU A 72 -5.78 -6.25 3.32
CA LEU A 72 -5.80 -4.99 4.09
C LEU A 72 -6.44 -5.16 5.47
N ARG A 73 -7.60 -5.83 5.53
CA ARG A 73 -8.27 -6.09 6.83
C ARG A 73 -7.40 -6.94 7.76
N VAL A 74 -6.73 -7.93 7.23
CA VAL A 74 -5.83 -8.79 8.02
C VAL A 74 -4.67 -7.98 8.59
N GLY A 75 -3.94 -7.23 7.76
CA GLY A 75 -2.79 -6.43 8.21
C GLY A 75 -3.18 -5.33 9.19
N VAL A 76 -4.21 -4.56 8.86
CA VAL A 76 -4.68 -3.47 9.73
C VAL A 76 -5.24 -4.00 11.06
N SER A 77 -6.02 -5.09 11.06
CA SER A 77 -6.52 -5.69 12.31
C SER A 77 -5.39 -6.22 13.18
N PHE A 78 -4.38 -6.85 12.59
CA PHE A 78 -3.20 -7.30 13.32
C PHE A 78 -2.42 -6.11 13.90
N ALA A 79 -2.19 -5.06 13.10
CA ALA A 79 -1.53 -3.83 13.54
C ALA A 79 -2.26 -3.19 14.72
N LYS A 80 -3.60 -3.05 14.64
CA LYS A 80 -4.44 -2.51 15.72
C LYS A 80 -4.32 -3.33 17.00
N SER A 81 -4.44 -4.65 16.88
CA SER A 81 -4.38 -5.56 18.03
C SER A 81 -3.01 -5.51 18.71
N LEU A 82 -1.93 -5.55 17.93
CA LEU A 82 -0.58 -5.51 18.46
C LEU A 82 -0.25 -4.14 19.10
N ALA A 83 -0.56 -3.06 18.38
CA ALA A 83 -0.31 -1.70 18.86
C ALA A 83 -1.11 -1.40 20.14
N GLY A 84 -2.38 -1.82 20.21
CA GLY A 84 -3.21 -1.72 21.41
C GLY A 84 -2.65 -2.51 22.59
N ALA A 85 -2.18 -3.75 22.34
CA ALA A 85 -1.57 -4.58 23.40
C ALA A 85 -0.24 -4.02 23.93
N LEU A 86 0.53 -3.32 23.10
CA LEU A 86 1.80 -2.69 23.47
C LEU A 86 1.64 -1.24 23.95
N GLY A 87 0.49 -0.63 23.79
CA GLY A 87 0.25 0.79 24.11
C GLY A 87 1.05 1.75 23.21
N ILE A 88 1.25 1.40 21.94
CA ILE A 88 2.04 2.17 20.97
C ILE A 88 1.16 2.68 19.81
N PRO A 89 1.53 3.79 19.15
CA PRO A 89 0.77 4.35 18.04
C PRO A 89 0.96 3.60 16.73
N ILE A 90 0.10 3.91 15.75
CA ILE A 90 0.18 3.43 14.38
C ILE A 90 0.44 4.59 13.41
N VAL A 91 1.32 4.36 12.44
CA VAL A 91 1.57 5.23 11.29
C VAL A 91 0.92 4.60 10.07
N PRO A 92 -0.24 5.09 9.61
CA PRO A 92 -0.88 4.59 8.40
C PRO A 92 -0.20 5.17 7.16
N VAL A 93 0.13 4.31 6.19
CA VAL A 93 0.76 4.72 4.92
C VAL A 93 -0.04 4.13 3.76
N SER A 94 -0.23 4.91 2.68
CA SER A 94 -0.94 4.40 1.50
C SER A 94 -0.04 3.53 0.61
N SER A 95 -0.59 2.44 0.07
CA SER A 95 0.09 1.58 -0.92
C SER A 95 0.61 2.37 -2.12
N LEU A 96 -0.18 3.34 -2.60
CA LEU A 96 0.21 4.17 -3.75
C LEU A 96 1.35 5.14 -3.39
N ASP A 97 1.35 5.66 -2.15
CA ASP A 97 2.44 6.51 -1.67
C ASP A 97 3.75 5.71 -1.56
N ILE A 98 3.70 4.46 -1.07
CA ILE A 98 4.87 3.57 -0.99
C ILE A 98 5.42 3.26 -2.39
N LEU A 99 4.55 2.95 -3.34
CA LEU A 99 4.93 2.70 -4.74
C LEU A 99 5.58 3.93 -5.38
N ALA A 100 4.92 5.09 -5.26
CA ALA A 100 5.41 6.35 -5.82
C ALA A 100 6.76 6.76 -5.20
N PHE A 101 6.92 6.57 -3.89
CA PHE A 101 8.14 6.93 -3.18
C PHE A 101 9.37 6.16 -3.66
N SER A 102 9.19 4.94 -4.18
CA SER A 102 10.26 4.19 -4.84
C SER A 102 10.84 4.92 -6.07
N GLN A 103 10.06 5.87 -6.64
CA GLN A 103 10.40 6.67 -7.82
C GLN A 103 10.65 8.16 -7.47
N ARG A 104 10.88 8.50 -6.20
CA ARG A 104 11.00 9.90 -5.69
C ARG A 104 12.06 10.77 -6.39
N ASN A 105 13.01 10.14 -7.07
CA ASN A 105 14.03 10.84 -7.83
C ASN A 105 13.69 11.01 -9.33
N CYS A 106 12.56 10.44 -9.79
CA CYS A 106 12.12 10.55 -11.17
C CYS A 106 11.68 11.99 -11.46
N PRO A 107 12.18 12.62 -12.54
CA PRO A 107 11.75 13.98 -12.92
C PRO A 107 10.40 14.02 -13.62
N LYS A 108 9.86 12.86 -14.03
CA LYS A 108 8.56 12.73 -14.70
C LYS A 108 7.44 12.71 -13.68
N THR A 109 6.21 12.99 -14.12
CA THR A 109 5.03 12.63 -13.36
C THR A 109 4.99 11.12 -13.17
N VAL A 110 4.86 10.68 -11.91
CA VAL A 110 4.75 9.26 -11.54
C VAL A 110 3.27 8.94 -11.33
N VAL A 111 2.78 7.90 -11.98
CA VAL A 111 1.43 7.37 -11.74
C VAL A 111 1.58 6.01 -11.06
N ALA A 112 1.26 5.96 -9.78
CA ALA A 112 1.25 4.72 -9.03
C ALA A 112 -0.08 3.99 -9.25
N THR A 113 -0.01 2.67 -9.49
CA THR A 113 -1.20 1.86 -9.82
C THR A 113 -1.20 0.53 -9.07
N VAL A 114 -2.36 0.18 -8.52
CA VAL A 114 -2.64 -1.10 -7.86
C VAL A 114 -3.84 -1.74 -8.54
N ASP A 115 -3.78 -3.03 -8.84
CA ASP A 115 -4.91 -3.77 -9.43
C ASP A 115 -6.12 -3.75 -8.47
N ALA A 116 -7.21 -3.13 -8.90
CA ALA A 116 -8.46 -3.05 -8.15
C ALA A 116 -9.39 -4.24 -8.42
N ARG A 117 -8.92 -5.24 -9.19
CA ARG A 117 -9.71 -6.33 -9.75
C ARG A 117 -10.81 -5.84 -10.72
N ARG A 118 -11.57 -6.76 -11.30
CA ARG A 118 -12.70 -6.48 -12.20
C ARG A 118 -12.37 -5.60 -13.41
N GLY A 119 -11.12 -5.61 -13.88
CA GLY A 119 -10.68 -4.79 -15.01
C GLY A 119 -10.37 -3.34 -14.63
N GLU A 120 -10.17 -3.01 -13.37
CA GLU A 120 -9.91 -1.65 -12.91
C GLU A 120 -8.59 -1.57 -12.12
N VAL A 121 -8.09 -0.34 -11.97
CA VAL A 121 -6.92 0.00 -11.16
C VAL A 121 -7.25 1.10 -10.15
N PHE A 122 -6.71 1.00 -8.95
CA PHE A 122 -6.53 2.16 -8.08
C PHE A 122 -5.29 2.91 -8.55
N TYR A 123 -5.37 4.24 -8.62
CA TYR A 123 -4.23 5.06 -9.03
C TYR A 123 -4.25 6.43 -8.39
N ALA A 124 -3.07 7.05 -8.37
CA ALA A 124 -2.88 8.46 -8.05
C ALA A 124 -1.61 8.98 -8.75
N MET A 125 -1.55 10.27 -8.96
CA MET A 125 -0.45 10.97 -9.61
C MET A 125 0.44 11.68 -8.59
N TYR A 126 1.74 11.70 -8.89
CA TYR A 126 2.77 12.22 -7.99
C TYR A 126 3.80 13.02 -8.76
N ARG A 127 4.38 14.01 -8.11
CA ARG A 127 5.53 14.77 -8.63
C ARG A 127 6.63 14.88 -7.60
N LYS A 128 7.86 14.89 -8.10
CA LYS A 128 9.04 15.21 -7.31
C LYS A 128 8.91 16.60 -6.72
N VAL A 129 9.26 16.74 -5.44
CA VAL A 129 9.26 18.04 -4.75
C VAL A 129 10.68 18.60 -4.61
N PRO A 130 10.85 19.93 -4.62
CA PRO A 130 12.12 20.56 -4.28
C PRO A 130 12.60 20.13 -2.88
N GLY A 131 13.89 19.88 -2.75
CA GLY A 131 14.45 19.40 -1.48
C GLY A 131 14.43 17.88 -1.29
N GLY A 132 13.86 17.13 -2.22
CA GLY A 132 13.76 15.68 -2.21
C GLY A 132 12.38 15.17 -1.84
N GLY A 133 12.14 13.89 -2.14
CA GLY A 133 10.83 13.27 -1.94
C GLY A 133 9.89 13.41 -3.14
N ILE A 134 8.66 12.99 -2.93
CA ILE A 134 7.59 13.01 -3.93
C ILE A 134 6.29 13.37 -3.24
N ALA A 135 5.45 14.19 -3.87
CA ALA A 135 4.15 14.58 -3.36
C ALA A 135 3.03 14.07 -4.28
N ARG A 136 1.95 13.62 -3.69
CA ARG A 136 0.72 13.28 -4.41
C ARG A 136 0.06 14.57 -4.90
N ILE A 137 -0.32 14.60 -6.19
CA ILE A 137 -0.91 15.74 -6.87
C ILE A 137 -2.34 15.48 -7.36
N SER A 138 -2.88 14.28 -7.15
CA SER A 138 -4.28 13.95 -7.43
C SER A 138 -4.90 13.21 -6.24
N ASP A 139 -6.22 13.10 -6.21
CA ASP A 139 -6.90 12.17 -5.32
C ASP A 139 -6.56 10.72 -5.70
N ILE A 140 -6.79 9.80 -4.75
CA ILE A 140 -6.77 8.36 -5.05
C ILE A 140 -8.13 8.01 -5.64
N VAL A 141 -8.11 7.45 -6.84
CA VAL A 141 -9.33 7.09 -7.57
C VAL A 141 -9.24 5.65 -8.10
N VAL A 142 -10.39 5.10 -8.51
CA VAL A 142 -10.50 3.84 -9.22
C VAL A 142 -11.05 4.10 -10.61
N GLY A 143 -10.47 3.46 -11.62
CA GLY A 143 -10.93 3.59 -13.01
C GLY A 143 -10.49 2.42 -13.88
N SER A 144 -11.05 2.35 -15.10
CA SER A 144 -10.56 1.40 -16.09
C SER A 144 -9.16 1.78 -16.57
N PRO A 145 -8.31 0.84 -16.97
CA PRO A 145 -7.02 1.15 -17.58
C PRO A 145 -7.12 2.09 -18.77
N GLU A 146 -8.19 2.00 -19.54
CA GLU A 146 -8.50 2.84 -20.70
C GLU A 146 -8.77 4.30 -20.30
N ASP A 147 -9.56 4.53 -19.25
CA ASP A 147 -9.82 5.87 -18.72
C ASP A 147 -8.54 6.50 -18.17
N VAL A 148 -7.75 5.73 -17.43
CA VAL A 148 -6.45 6.19 -16.91
C VAL A 148 -5.47 6.49 -18.05
N ALA A 149 -5.45 5.68 -19.10
CA ALA A 149 -4.62 5.94 -20.28
C ALA A 149 -5.03 7.23 -20.99
N ALA A 150 -6.33 7.49 -21.16
CA ALA A 150 -6.84 8.73 -21.73
C ALA A 150 -6.52 9.96 -20.87
N GLU A 151 -6.61 9.83 -19.52
CA GLU A 151 -6.20 10.89 -18.61
C GLU A 151 -4.70 11.19 -18.73
N ILE A 152 -3.84 10.16 -18.77
CA ILE A 152 -2.39 10.31 -18.96
C ILE A 152 -2.10 11.00 -20.31
N GLU A 153 -2.78 10.60 -21.38
CA GLU A 153 -2.60 11.21 -22.70
C GLU A 153 -2.91 12.71 -22.67
N SER A 154 -3.93 13.12 -21.91
CA SER A 154 -4.34 14.51 -21.76
C SER A 154 -3.31 15.40 -21.05
N LEU A 155 -2.40 14.82 -20.25
CA LEU A 155 -1.35 15.56 -19.55
C LEU A 155 -0.31 16.14 -20.51
N ALA A 156 -0.16 15.59 -21.72
CA ALA A 156 0.81 15.98 -22.75
C ALA A 156 2.26 16.06 -22.23
N GLU A 157 2.59 15.25 -21.22
CA GLU A 157 3.93 15.16 -20.62
C GLU A 157 4.36 13.70 -20.43
N SER A 158 5.65 13.48 -20.25
CA SER A 158 6.23 12.14 -20.04
C SER A 158 5.87 11.61 -18.67
N VAL A 159 5.28 10.42 -18.60
CA VAL A 159 4.78 9.76 -17.38
C VAL A 159 5.53 8.45 -17.11
N LEU A 160 5.81 8.17 -15.84
CA LEU A 160 6.32 6.89 -15.36
C LEU A 160 5.22 6.15 -14.59
N LEU A 161 4.77 5.03 -15.12
CA LEU A 161 3.86 4.11 -14.42
C LEU A 161 4.64 3.18 -13.49
N VAL A 162 4.17 3.04 -12.24
CA VAL A 162 4.74 2.14 -11.23
C VAL A 162 3.63 1.31 -10.57
N GLY A 163 3.97 0.09 -10.13
CA GLY A 163 3.06 -0.82 -9.46
C GLY A 163 2.56 -1.96 -10.35
N HIS A 164 1.98 -2.98 -9.73
CA HIS A 164 1.55 -4.19 -10.45
C HIS A 164 0.32 -3.96 -11.35
N GLY A 165 -0.50 -2.94 -11.08
CA GLY A 165 -1.56 -2.50 -11.99
C GLY A 165 -1.02 -2.08 -13.34
N ALA A 166 0.11 -1.33 -13.37
CA ALA A 166 0.78 -0.92 -14.60
C ALA A 166 1.25 -2.12 -15.43
N HIS A 167 1.83 -3.12 -14.79
CA HIS A 167 2.33 -4.32 -15.46
C HIS A 167 1.21 -5.23 -15.95
N LYS A 168 0.14 -5.38 -15.17
CA LYS A 168 -1.01 -6.20 -15.52
C LYS A 168 -1.74 -5.69 -16.76
N TYR A 169 -1.89 -4.39 -16.88
CA TYR A 169 -2.58 -3.74 -18.00
C TYR A 169 -1.61 -3.04 -18.96
N LYS A 170 -0.39 -3.57 -19.08
CA LYS A 170 0.68 -2.99 -19.90
C LYS A 170 0.29 -2.77 -21.34
N GLU A 171 -0.49 -3.67 -21.94
CA GLU A 171 -0.94 -3.56 -23.33
C GLU A 171 -1.77 -2.28 -23.54
N VAL A 172 -2.70 -1.99 -22.66
CA VAL A 172 -3.52 -0.78 -22.70
C VAL A 172 -2.64 0.47 -22.54
N PHE A 173 -1.83 0.52 -21.49
CA PHE A 173 -0.98 1.69 -21.24
C PHE A 173 0.08 1.94 -22.31
N SER A 174 0.51 0.90 -23.02
CA SER A 174 1.50 1.03 -24.12
C SER A 174 0.95 1.71 -25.37
N THR A 175 -0.37 1.92 -25.47
CA THR A 175 -0.97 2.69 -26.55
C THR A 175 -0.67 4.18 -26.46
N VAL A 176 -0.32 4.68 -25.27
CA VAL A 176 0.02 6.08 -25.01
C VAL A 176 1.53 6.28 -25.10
N SER A 177 1.98 7.05 -26.09
CA SER A 177 3.39 7.16 -26.48
C SER A 177 4.29 7.79 -25.39
N GLN A 178 3.75 8.64 -24.53
CA GLN A 178 4.48 9.29 -23.43
C GLN A 178 4.64 8.42 -22.17
N VAL A 179 4.05 7.22 -22.15
CA VAL A 179 4.13 6.31 -21.01
C VAL A 179 5.44 5.54 -20.99
N HIS A 180 6.05 5.50 -19.82
CA HIS A 180 7.19 4.65 -19.48
C HIS A 180 6.80 3.76 -18.31
N PHE A 181 7.44 2.60 -18.20
CA PHE A 181 7.17 1.66 -17.12
C PHE A 181 8.37 1.56 -16.18
N ALA A 182 8.12 1.60 -14.88
CA ALA A 182 9.13 1.24 -13.88
C ALA A 182 9.48 -0.25 -13.98
N GLY A 183 10.64 -0.63 -13.50
CA GLY A 183 11.07 -2.03 -13.50
C GLY A 183 10.17 -2.91 -12.63
N SER A 184 10.10 -4.21 -12.94
CA SER A 184 9.26 -5.18 -12.21
C SER A 184 9.63 -5.33 -10.72
N ALA A 185 10.84 -4.98 -10.32
CA ALA A 185 11.28 -5.00 -8.93
C ALA A 185 10.48 -4.05 -8.02
N VAL A 186 9.81 -3.06 -8.58
CA VAL A 186 8.96 -2.09 -7.87
C VAL A 186 7.48 -2.25 -8.22
N SER A 187 7.06 -3.45 -8.62
CA SER A 187 5.66 -3.76 -8.90
C SER A 187 4.79 -3.80 -7.65
N TYR A 188 5.37 -4.07 -6.51
CA TYR A 188 4.68 -4.13 -5.22
C TYR A 188 5.27 -3.10 -4.25
N PRO A 189 4.49 -2.65 -3.24
CA PRO A 189 5.02 -1.80 -2.19
C PRO A 189 6.25 -2.43 -1.53
N LEU A 190 7.31 -1.64 -1.38
CA LEU A 190 8.56 -2.10 -0.79
C LEU A 190 8.64 -1.69 0.68
N MET A 191 8.89 -2.65 1.58
CA MET A 191 9.01 -2.41 3.01
C MET A 191 10.04 -1.31 3.38
N PRO A 192 11.22 -1.21 2.75
CA PRO A 192 12.12 -0.08 3.00
C PRO A 192 11.50 1.28 2.68
N MET A 193 10.67 1.38 1.63
CA MET A 193 9.98 2.64 1.27
C MET A 193 8.89 2.99 2.28
N LEU A 194 8.18 1.99 2.81
CA LEU A 194 7.24 2.20 3.91
C LEU A 194 7.94 2.81 5.13
N PHE A 195 9.10 2.30 5.52
CA PHE A 195 9.88 2.87 6.64
C PHE A 195 10.40 4.28 6.34
N GLU A 196 10.89 4.54 5.12
CA GLU A 196 11.35 5.87 4.70
C GLU A 196 10.24 6.94 4.80
N ILE A 197 8.98 6.55 4.56
CA ILE A 197 7.81 7.42 4.73
C ILE A 197 7.41 7.50 6.21
N ALA A 198 7.37 6.36 6.90
CA ALA A 198 6.81 6.28 8.24
C ALA A 198 7.68 6.95 9.32
N PHE A 199 9.02 6.92 9.22
CA PHE A 199 9.88 7.56 10.22
C PHE A 199 9.69 9.07 10.31
N PRO A 200 9.72 9.86 9.20
CA PRO A 200 9.42 11.28 9.26
C PRO A 200 8.04 11.57 9.88
N MET A 201 7.01 10.83 9.48
CA MET A 201 5.66 10.96 10.04
C MET A 201 5.66 10.70 11.55
N ALA A 202 6.33 9.63 12.00
CA ALA A 202 6.43 9.31 13.42
C ALA A 202 7.21 10.38 14.23
N PHE A 203 8.25 10.99 13.64
CA PHE A 203 8.98 12.09 14.29
C PHE A 203 8.18 13.39 14.32
N SER A 204 7.29 13.60 13.35
CA SER A 204 6.36 14.74 13.33
C SER A 204 5.07 14.47 14.12
N GLU A 205 5.00 13.35 14.85
CA GLU A 205 3.82 12.91 15.60
C GLU A 205 2.57 12.73 14.73
N GLU A 206 2.77 12.49 13.43
CA GLU A 206 1.71 12.17 12.47
C GLU A 206 1.32 10.68 12.56
N PHE A 207 0.92 10.26 13.74
CA PHE A 207 0.43 8.92 14.01
C PHE A 207 -0.97 8.97 14.64
N VAL A 208 -1.65 7.85 14.59
CA VAL A 208 -3.00 7.72 15.11
C VAL A 208 -3.09 6.63 16.18
N PRO A 209 -4.01 6.75 17.14
CA PRO A 209 -4.26 5.67 18.09
C PRO A 209 -4.82 4.45 17.36
N PRO A 210 -4.55 3.23 17.85
CA PRO A 210 -4.91 1.99 17.15
C PRO A 210 -6.39 1.89 16.76
N GLU A 211 -7.30 2.41 17.58
CA GLU A 211 -8.75 2.40 17.32
C GLU A 211 -9.16 3.26 16.13
N SER A 212 -8.41 4.31 15.83
CA SER A 212 -8.72 5.28 14.77
C SER A 212 -8.18 4.90 13.39
N VAL A 213 -7.33 3.85 13.30
CA VAL A 213 -6.84 3.38 12.00
C VAL A 213 -7.95 2.68 11.24
N ASP A 214 -8.12 3.03 9.98
CA ASP A 214 -9.04 2.33 9.07
C ASP A 214 -8.41 2.09 7.71
N VAL A 215 -8.97 1.15 6.98
CA VAL A 215 -8.58 0.83 5.62
C VAL A 215 -9.10 1.91 4.67
N VAL A 216 -8.28 2.32 3.71
CA VAL A 216 -8.69 3.25 2.65
C VAL A 216 -9.65 2.54 1.69
N TYR A 217 -10.93 2.80 1.83
CA TYR A 217 -11.99 2.30 0.95
C TYR A 217 -12.28 3.35 -0.14
N ILE A 218 -11.87 3.04 -1.39
CA ILE A 218 -12.17 3.87 -2.57
C ILE A 218 -13.47 3.43 -3.25
N ARG A 219 -13.88 2.17 -3.02
CA ARG A 219 -15.20 1.66 -3.46
C ARG A 219 -16.12 1.51 -2.28
N ASP A 220 -17.40 1.86 -2.48
CA ASP A 220 -18.46 1.39 -1.58
C ASP A 220 -18.44 -0.14 -1.52
N ALA A 221 -18.48 -0.68 -0.31
CA ALA A 221 -18.35 -2.12 -0.09
C ALA A 221 -19.38 -2.89 -0.93
N ASP A 222 -18.90 -3.86 -1.71
CA ASP A 222 -19.70 -4.80 -2.54
C ASP A 222 -20.84 -5.52 -1.79
N ALA A 223 -20.92 -5.38 -0.47
CA ALA A 223 -21.95 -5.95 0.38
C ALA A 223 -23.37 -5.50 0.01
N ARG A 224 -23.56 -4.29 -0.54
CA ARG A 224 -24.88 -3.80 -0.96
C ARG A 224 -25.37 -4.47 -2.24
N VAL A 225 -24.51 -4.60 -3.24
CA VAL A 225 -24.88 -5.18 -4.55
C VAL A 225 -25.27 -6.65 -4.42
N ASN A 226 -24.53 -7.43 -3.59
CA ASN A 226 -24.86 -8.85 -3.36
C ASN A 226 -26.10 -9.04 -2.47
N PHE A 227 -26.43 -8.07 -1.61
CA PHE A 227 -27.63 -8.12 -0.78
C PHE A 227 -28.89 -7.85 -1.62
N ASP A 228 -28.83 -6.85 -2.49
CA ASP A 228 -29.95 -6.46 -3.36
C ASP A 228 -30.25 -7.54 -4.41
N VAL A 229 -29.21 -8.15 -5.01
CA VAL A 229 -29.35 -9.28 -5.94
C VAL A 229 -29.96 -10.52 -5.23
N ARG A 230 -29.53 -10.83 -4.01
CA ARG A 230 -30.09 -11.94 -3.23
C ARG A 230 -31.53 -11.70 -2.75
N GLN A 231 -31.91 -10.44 -2.49
CA GLN A 231 -33.30 -10.09 -2.19
C GLN A 231 -34.19 -10.16 -3.45
N ALA A 232 -33.70 -9.72 -4.61
CA ALA A 232 -34.42 -9.83 -5.87
C ALA A 232 -34.71 -11.30 -6.22
N LEU A 233 -33.70 -12.19 -6.12
CA LEU A 233 -33.83 -13.63 -6.37
C LEU A 233 -34.74 -14.37 -5.37
N ARG A 234 -35.02 -13.80 -4.20
CA ARG A 234 -35.96 -14.38 -3.20
C ARG A 234 -37.40 -13.92 -3.39
N LYS A 235 -37.65 -12.89 -4.20
CA LYS A 235 -39.03 -12.40 -4.46
C LYS A 235 -39.68 -13.07 -5.67
N ASP A 236 -38.86 -13.74 -6.52
CA ASP A 236 -39.30 -14.41 -7.76
C ASP A 236 -39.38 -15.96 -7.60
N GLY A 237 -39.33 -16.48 -6.38
CA GLY A 237 -39.50 -17.90 -6.01
C GLY A 237 -40.57 -18.03 -4.91
#